data_5ad604a876fe6d39a89b30d570553200
#
_entry.id   5ad604a876fe6d39a89b30d570553200
#
_cell.length_a   1.000
_cell.length_b   1.000
_cell.length_c   1.000
_cell.angle_alpha   90.00
_cell.angle_beta   90.00
_cell.angle_gamma   90.00
#
_symmetry.space_group_name_H-M   'P 1'
#
loop_
_entity.id
_entity.type
_entity.pdbx_description
1 polymer ?
#
loop_
_entity_poly.entity_id
_entity_poly.type
_entity_poly.pdbx_seq_one_letter_code
_entity_poly.pdbx_strand_id
1 'polypeptide(L)'
;FNWNRQCADCHSTNVQVGLAKGGYETRFDAHNVACEACHGAGLSHTNDTSKPYADVACAPCHSRRSQIAEGFQPPNQLLDYYVPAPTVGPLYFDDGQIRDEVFVYGSFLQSRMHMAGVTCSDCHAPHSARLQSSGDALCLRCHNESPPINFKDALGDFDTSLHHMHPVTPIECIDCHMPKRTYMQIDDRHDHSLRVPRPDLSIQYGTPNACSNCHDQGDEWAMQQIIQYHGSRR
;
A
#
# COMPACT_ATOMS: atom_id res chain seq x y z
N PHE A 1 1.31 23.20 -9.79
CA PHE A 1 1.90 21.89 -10.11
C PHE A 1 3.00 22.10 -11.16
N ASN A 2 4.16 21.49 -10.94
CA ASN A 2 5.29 21.55 -11.87
C ASN A 2 5.53 20.14 -12.42
N TRP A 3 5.27 19.95 -13.73
CA TRP A 3 5.43 18.65 -14.38
C TRP A 3 6.85 18.10 -14.21
N ASN A 4 7.84 18.94 -14.33
CA ASN A 4 9.26 18.57 -14.34
C ASN A 4 9.74 17.83 -13.08
N ARG A 5 9.25 18.26 -11.89
CA ARG A 5 9.69 17.72 -10.60
C ARG A 5 8.59 17.00 -9.81
N GLN A 6 7.42 16.87 -10.38
CA GLN A 6 6.29 16.18 -9.74
C GLN A 6 5.78 15.04 -10.61
N CYS A 7 5.18 15.35 -11.75
CA CYS A 7 4.58 14.33 -12.61
C CYS A 7 5.65 13.49 -13.33
N ALA A 8 6.69 14.14 -13.87
CA ALA A 8 7.71 13.48 -14.68
C ALA A 8 8.43 12.36 -13.92
N ASP A 9 8.71 12.59 -12.64
CA ASP A 9 9.50 11.67 -11.81
C ASP A 9 8.83 10.29 -11.61
N CYS A 10 7.50 10.24 -11.70
CA CYS A 10 6.72 8.99 -11.66
C CYS A 10 6.25 8.53 -13.05
N HIS A 11 6.11 9.45 -14.01
CA HIS A 11 5.55 9.18 -15.33
C HIS A 11 6.59 9.16 -16.46
N SER A 12 7.88 9.16 -16.12
CA SER A 12 8.99 9.02 -17.07
C SER A 12 10.14 8.26 -16.41
N THR A 13 11.00 7.64 -17.20
CA THR A 13 12.14 6.86 -16.72
C THR A 13 13.42 7.68 -16.81
N ASN A 14 14.24 7.64 -15.77
CA ASN A 14 15.56 8.32 -15.68
C ASN A 14 15.45 9.83 -15.88
N VAL A 15 14.56 10.47 -15.15
CA VAL A 15 14.33 11.92 -15.27
C VAL A 15 15.49 12.74 -14.71
N GLN A 16 15.95 13.69 -15.51
CA GLN A 16 16.93 14.69 -15.15
C GLN A 16 16.36 16.08 -15.38
N VAL A 17 16.44 16.96 -14.39
CA VAL A 17 15.93 18.31 -14.49
C VAL A 17 17.07 19.31 -14.36
N GLY A 18 17.44 19.93 -15.48
CA GLY A 18 18.42 21.00 -15.54
C GLY A 18 17.80 22.38 -15.54
N LEU A 19 18.65 23.40 -15.37
CA LEU A 19 18.30 24.81 -15.59
C LEU A 19 18.82 25.22 -16.96
N ALA A 20 17.95 25.80 -17.79
CA ALA A 20 18.29 26.38 -19.08
C ALA A 20 17.87 27.85 -19.15
N LYS A 21 18.31 28.59 -20.17
CA LYS A 21 17.83 29.95 -20.42
C LYS A 21 16.31 29.94 -20.64
N GLY A 22 15.57 30.43 -19.67
CA GLY A 22 14.12 30.52 -19.74
C GLY A 22 13.35 29.53 -18.89
N GLY A 23 14.02 28.71 -18.08
CA GLY A 23 13.33 27.81 -17.17
C GLY A 23 14.01 26.45 -16.95
N TYR A 24 13.20 25.44 -16.68
CA TYR A 24 13.68 24.07 -16.51
C TYR A 24 13.80 23.36 -17.85
N GLU A 25 14.89 22.62 -18.05
CA GLU A 25 15.04 21.64 -19.11
C GLU A 25 14.93 20.24 -18.50
N THR A 26 13.94 19.48 -18.94
CA THR A 26 13.73 18.10 -18.47
C THR A 26 14.10 17.12 -19.55
N ARG A 27 14.98 16.18 -19.21
CA ARG A 27 15.36 15.04 -20.06
C ARG A 27 14.94 13.75 -19.37
N PHE A 28 14.60 12.76 -20.16
CA PHE A 28 14.25 11.43 -19.69
C PHE A 28 14.49 10.41 -20.80
N ASP A 29 14.74 9.16 -20.45
CA ASP A 29 15.07 8.12 -21.43
C ASP A 29 13.80 7.54 -22.09
N ALA A 30 12.71 7.42 -21.33
CA ALA A 30 11.45 6.92 -21.85
C ALA A 30 10.24 7.55 -21.15
N HIS A 31 9.12 7.63 -21.86
CA HIS A 31 7.81 7.91 -21.23
C HIS A 31 7.33 6.70 -20.43
N ASN A 32 6.63 6.95 -19.34
CA ASN A 32 6.13 5.93 -18.43
C ASN A 32 7.27 5.13 -17.75
N VAL A 33 6.88 4.01 -17.14
CA VAL A 33 7.79 3.12 -16.41
C VAL A 33 8.39 2.11 -17.39
N ALA A 34 9.64 2.33 -17.82
CA ALA A 34 10.41 1.36 -18.58
C ALA A 34 11.16 0.40 -17.62
N CYS A 35 11.83 -0.59 -18.18
CA CYS A 35 12.56 -1.61 -17.42
C CYS A 35 13.55 -0.99 -16.41
N GLU A 36 14.26 0.04 -16.85
CA GLU A 36 15.30 0.71 -16.10
C GLU A 36 14.78 1.46 -14.86
N ALA A 37 13.50 1.85 -14.85
CA ALA A 37 12.88 2.49 -13.67
C ALA A 37 12.88 1.56 -12.45
N CYS A 38 12.82 0.25 -12.68
CA CYS A 38 12.82 -0.77 -11.62
C CYS A 38 14.15 -1.55 -11.56
N HIS A 39 14.79 -1.78 -12.69
CA HIS A 39 15.99 -2.62 -12.80
C HIS A 39 17.30 -1.83 -12.88
N GLY A 40 17.25 -0.50 -12.91
CA GLY A 40 18.42 0.33 -13.15
C GLY A 40 18.96 0.18 -14.57
N ALA A 41 20.15 0.70 -14.84
CA ALA A 41 20.76 0.62 -16.16
C ALA A 41 20.94 -0.84 -16.60
N GLY A 42 20.40 -1.21 -17.76
CA GLY A 42 20.18 -2.58 -18.26
C GLY A 42 21.40 -3.49 -18.41
N LEU A 43 22.58 -3.04 -18.04
CA LEU A 43 23.83 -3.81 -18.13
C LEU A 43 23.89 -5.02 -17.16
N SER A 44 23.09 -5.04 -16.12
CA SER A 44 23.02 -6.15 -15.15
C SER A 44 21.90 -7.15 -15.44
N HIS A 45 21.07 -6.90 -16.45
CA HIS A 45 19.87 -7.68 -16.71
C HIS A 45 20.15 -9.12 -17.17
N THR A 46 21.32 -9.37 -17.71
CA THR A 46 21.66 -10.68 -18.30
C THR A 46 22.09 -11.73 -17.28
N ASN A 47 22.40 -11.36 -16.04
CA ASN A 47 23.08 -12.26 -15.12
C ASN A 47 22.36 -12.53 -13.79
N ASP A 48 21.33 -11.78 -13.40
CA ASP A 48 20.63 -12.03 -12.13
C ASP A 48 19.18 -11.56 -12.16
N THR A 49 18.32 -12.41 -12.70
CA THR A 49 16.86 -12.21 -12.67
C THR A 49 16.25 -12.56 -11.32
N SER A 50 17.05 -13.01 -10.36
CA SER A 50 16.59 -13.52 -9.06
C SER A 50 16.53 -12.49 -7.93
N LYS A 51 17.06 -11.27 -8.16
CA LYS A 51 17.02 -10.23 -7.13
C LYS A 51 15.69 -9.48 -7.18
N PRO A 52 14.77 -9.76 -6.24
CA PRO A 52 13.65 -8.86 -6.02
C PRO A 52 14.22 -7.55 -5.47
N TYR A 53 14.07 -6.47 -6.21
CA TYR A 53 14.37 -5.12 -5.68
C TYR A 53 13.34 -4.68 -4.62
N ALA A 54 12.57 -5.65 -4.09
CA ALA A 54 11.61 -5.47 -3.04
C ALA A 54 10.77 -4.19 -3.22
N ASP A 55 10.39 -3.55 -2.12
CA ASP A 55 9.59 -2.34 -2.12
C ASP A 55 10.36 -1.10 -2.62
N VAL A 56 11.68 -1.16 -2.65
CA VAL A 56 12.55 -0.03 -3.04
C VAL A 56 12.26 0.44 -4.47
N ALA A 57 11.95 -0.47 -5.39
CA ALA A 57 11.62 -0.11 -6.76
C ALA A 57 10.22 0.52 -6.91
N CYS A 58 9.27 0.19 -6.02
CA CYS A 58 7.89 0.67 -6.08
C CYS A 58 7.72 2.01 -5.33
N ALA A 59 8.43 2.17 -4.22
CA ALA A 59 8.30 3.29 -3.30
C ALA A 59 8.47 4.69 -3.94
N PRO A 60 9.39 4.92 -4.89
CA PRO A 60 9.57 6.23 -5.51
C PRO A 60 8.31 6.77 -6.19
N CYS A 61 7.49 5.90 -6.77
CA CYS A 61 6.25 6.29 -7.45
C CYS A 61 5.02 6.12 -6.55
N HIS A 62 5.02 5.14 -5.65
CA HIS A 62 3.88 4.79 -4.82
C HIS A 62 3.94 5.36 -3.39
N SER A 63 4.76 6.38 -3.13
CA SER A 63 4.78 7.16 -1.88
C SER A 63 4.50 8.65 -2.11
N ARG A 64 3.78 9.28 -1.17
CA ARG A 64 3.76 10.73 -1.06
C ARG A 64 5.11 11.18 -0.51
N ARG A 65 5.85 11.97 -1.26
CA ARG A 65 7.24 12.30 -0.93
C ARG A 65 7.69 13.61 -1.53
N SER A 66 8.77 14.16 -1.01
CA SER A 66 9.52 15.26 -1.62
C SER A 66 10.87 14.76 -2.12
N GLN A 67 11.27 15.19 -3.30
CA GLN A 67 12.58 14.86 -3.85
C GLN A 67 13.65 15.78 -3.23
N ILE A 68 14.75 15.18 -2.77
CA ILE A 68 15.92 15.89 -2.21
C ILE A 68 17.19 15.74 -3.04
N ALA A 69 17.27 14.67 -3.83
CA ALA A 69 18.34 14.45 -4.80
C ALA A 69 17.78 13.89 -6.10
N GLU A 70 18.49 14.10 -7.22
CA GLU A 70 18.14 13.56 -8.53
C GLU A 70 18.87 12.24 -8.81
N GLY A 71 18.39 11.50 -9.83
CA GLY A 71 19.09 10.33 -10.33
C GLY A 71 18.89 9.08 -9.49
N PHE A 72 17.73 8.95 -8.81
CA PHE A 72 17.39 7.68 -8.15
C PHE A 72 17.37 6.54 -9.18
N GLN A 73 18.05 5.47 -8.85
CA GLN A 73 18.02 4.20 -9.59
C GLN A 73 18.10 3.03 -8.59
N PRO A 74 17.23 2.02 -8.69
CA PRO A 74 17.40 0.81 -7.90
C PRO A 74 18.77 0.15 -8.15
N PRO A 75 19.44 -0.41 -7.13
CA PRO A 75 18.95 -0.64 -5.76
C PRO A 75 19.30 0.48 -4.73
N ASN A 76 19.47 1.72 -5.17
CA ASN A 76 19.82 2.81 -4.26
C ASN A 76 18.80 2.98 -3.14
N GLN A 77 19.22 3.53 -2.01
CA GLN A 77 18.34 3.75 -0.87
C GLN A 77 17.34 4.87 -1.15
N LEU A 78 16.05 4.64 -0.90
CA LEU A 78 14.98 5.61 -1.13
C LEU A 78 15.26 6.95 -0.42
N LEU A 79 15.70 6.87 0.84
CA LEU A 79 15.87 8.04 1.69
C LEU A 79 17.06 8.94 1.34
N ASP A 80 17.96 8.48 0.47
CA ASP A 80 19.05 9.30 -0.08
C ASP A 80 18.54 10.27 -1.16
N TYR A 81 17.37 9.99 -1.71
CA TYR A 81 16.78 10.76 -2.83
C TYR A 81 15.46 11.40 -2.47
N TYR A 82 14.71 10.82 -1.54
CA TYR A 82 13.36 11.25 -1.23
C TYR A 82 13.11 11.29 0.28
N VAL A 83 12.28 12.25 0.69
CA VAL A 83 11.70 12.31 2.03
C VAL A 83 10.22 11.94 1.94
N PRO A 84 9.81 10.75 2.37
CA PRO A 84 8.41 10.38 2.44
C PRO A 84 7.64 11.30 3.39
N ALA A 85 6.38 11.60 3.06
CA ALA A 85 5.52 12.36 3.94
C ALA A 85 5.27 11.57 5.24
N PRO A 86 5.28 12.22 6.40
CA PRO A 86 5.01 11.56 7.67
C PRO A 86 3.55 11.11 7.75
N THR A 87 3.30 10.04 8.51
CA THR A 87 1.97 9.46 8.74
C THR A 87 1.18 10.21 9.82
N VAL A 88 1.00 11.52 9.61
CA VAL A 88 0.32 12.43 10.55
C VAL A 88 -0.69 13.31 9.82
N GLY A 89 -1.60 13.94 10.57
CA GLY A 89 -2.54 14.91 9.99
C GLY A 89 -1.83 16.07 9.26
N PRO A 90 -2.43 16.61 8.21
CA PRO A 90 -3.76 16.31 7.68
C PRO A 90 -3.84 15.12 6.72
N LEU A 91 -2.71 14.45 6.39
CA LEU A 91 -2.60 13.40 5.39
C LEU A 91 -3.16 12.06 5.87
N TYR A 92 -3.09 11.82 7.16
CA TYR A 92 -3.57 10.59 7.80
C TYR A 92 -4.52 10.95 8.96
N PHE A 93 -5.40 10.03 9.30
CA PHE A 93 -6.16 10.08 10.55
C PHE A 93 -5.25 9.78 11.74
N ASP A 94 -5.71 10.08 12.95
CA ASP A 94 -4.93 9.92 14.18
C ASP A 94 -4.59 8.45 14.48
N ASP A 95 -5.33 7.51 13.92
CA ASP A 95 -5.04 6.07 13.99
C ASP A 95 -4.15 5.56 12.84
N GLY A 96 -3.70 6.45 11.93
CA GLY A 96 -2.82 6.14 10.81
C GLY A 96 -3.53 5.67 9.53
N GLN A 97 -4.86 5.65 9.48
CA GLN A 97 -5.59 5.43 8.23
C GLN A 97 -5.36 6.58 7.24
N ILE A 98 -5.39 6.27 5.95
CA ILE A 98 -5.28 7.29 4.90
C ILE A 98 -6.45 8.27 4.97
N ARG A 99 -6.14 9.57 4.96
CA ARG A 99 -7.13 10.65 4.93
C ARG A 99 -7.12 11.44 3.63
N ASP A 100 -5.95 11.64 3.05
CA ASP A 100 -5.74 12.40 1.81
C ASP A 100 -4.92 11.56 0.82
N GLU A 101 -4.62 12.09 -0.35
CA GLU A 101 -3.84 11.42 -1.38
C GLU A 101 -2.37 11.25 -0.94
N VAL A 102 -2.04 10.05 -0.47
CA VAL A 102 -0.70 9.70 0.03
C VAL A 102 -0.11 8.47 -0.66
N PHE A 103 -0.82 7.91 -1.61
CA PHE A 103 -0.50 6.62 -2.23
C PHE A 103 -0.46 5.48 -1.19
N VAL A 104 0.13 4.36 -1.52
CA VAL A 104 -0.01 3.14 -0.72
C VAL A 104 1.17 2.82 0.17
N TYR A 105 2.37 3.33 -0.16
CA TYR A 105 3.60 2.92 0.49
C TYR A 105 3.63 3.24 1.99
N GLY A 106 3.28 4.48 2.38
CA GLY A 106 3.27 4.88 3.79
C GLY A 106 2.24 4.10 4.63
N SER A 107 1.13 3.68 4.05
CA SER A 107 0.16 2.80 4.70
C SER A 107 0.69 1.38 4.86
N PHE A 108 1.29 0.84 3.80
CA PHE A 108 1.86 -0.51 3.82
C PHE A 108 2.96 -0.65 4.87
N LEU A 109 3.83 0.34 5.02
CA LEU A 109 4.88 0.36 6.08
C LEU A 109 4.34 0.24 7.51
N GLN A 110 3.08 0.62 7.75
CA GLN A 110 2.43 0.48 9.05
C GLN A 110 1.89 -0.94 9.30
N SER A 111 1.83 -1.79 8.27
CA SER A 111 1.22 -3.10 8.35
C SER A 111 2.13 -4.11 9.09
N ARG A 112 1.50 -5.03 9.80
CA ARG A 112 2.20 -6.17 10.39
C ARG A 112 2.82 -7.09 9.32
N MET A 113 2.21 -7.14 8.13
CA MET A 113 2.72 -7.94 7.01
C MET A 113 4.06 -7.38 6.52
N HIS A 114 4.19 -6.05 6.36
CA HIS A 114 5.48 -5.45 6.03
C HIS A 114 6.53 -5.76 7.11
N MET A 115 6.18 -5.61 8.39
CA MET A 115 7.10 -5.96 9.50
C MET A 115 7.51 -7.44 9.51
N ALA A 116 6.67 -8.33 8.98
CA ALA A 116 6.97 -9.75 8.82
C ALA A 116 7.78 -10.06 7.55
N GLY A 117 8.13 -9.05 6.73
CA GLY A 117 8.92 -9.21 5.52
C GLY A 117 8.11 -9.46 4.24
N VAL A 118 6.79 -9.29 4.27
CA VAL A 118 5.96 -9.29 3.06
C VAL A 118 6.29 -8.06 2.23
N THR A 119 6.38 -8.23 0.93
CA THR A 119 6.70 -7.20 -0.05
C THR A 119 5.55 -6.97 -1.03
N CYS A 120 5.63 -5.87 -1.79
CA CYS A 120 4.64 -5.57 -2.83
C CYS A 120 4.48 -6.73 -3.83
N SER A 121 5.58 -7.40 -4.18
CA SER A 121 5.60 -8.50 -5.15
C SER A 121 5.00 -9.81 -4.63
N ASP A 122 4.77 -9.96 -3.33
CA ASP A 122 4.05 -11.12 -2.80
C ASP A 122 2.56 -11.06 -3.18
N CYS A 123 2.02 -9.86 -3.37
CA CYS A 123 0.63 -9.64 -3.77
C CYS A 123 0.48 -9.24 -5.24
N HIS A 124 1.41 -8.47 -5.79
CA HIS A 124 1.37 -7.94 -7.16
C HIS A 124 2.42 -8.58 -8.05
N ALA A 125 2.04 -8.90 -9.30
CA ALA A 125 2.99 -9.29 -10.34
C ALA A 125 3.70 -8.03 -10.89
N PRO A 126 5.00 -7.82 -10.66
CA PRO A 126 5.66 -6.54 -10.94
C PRO A 126 5.56 -6.10 -12.41
N HIS A 127 5.64 -7.06 -13.34
CA HIS A 127 5.64 -6.76 -14.78
C HIS A 127 4.24 -6.46 -15.35
N SER A 128 3.17 -6.83 -14.67
CA SER A 128 1.80 -6.60 -15.14
C SER A 128 0.99 -5.70 -14.22
N ALA A 129 1.51 -5.43 -13.01
CA ALA A 129 0.83 -4.75 -11.90
C ALA A 129 -0.49 -5.45 -11.46
N ARG A 130 -0.78 -6.65 -11.98
CA ARG A 130 -1.95 -7.44 -11.60
C ARG A 130 -1.70 -8.15 -10.27
N LEU A 131 -2.78 -8.52 -9.59
CA LEU A 131 -2.69 -9.37 -8.42
C LEU A 131 -2.20 -10.78 -8.81
N GLN A 132 -1.44 -11.41 -7.91
CA GLN A 132 -0.94 -12.78 -8.05
C GLN A 132 -2.09 -13.81 -8.03
N SER A 133 -3.20 -13.48 -7.38
CA SER A 133 -4.44 -14.26 -7.36
C SER A 133 -5.62 -13.30 -7.24
N SER A 134 -6.83 -13.73 -7.60
CA SER A 134 -8.04 -12.91 -7.52
C SER A 134 -8.78 -13.13 -6.20
N GLY A 135 -9.43 -12.06 -5.70
CA GLY A 135 -10.27 -12.10 -4.50
C GLY A 135 -9.53 -12.64 -3.28
N ASP A 136 -10.24 -13.30 -2.40
CA ASP A 136 -9.71 -13.84 -1.14
C ASP A 136 -8.64 -14.91 -1.33
N ALA A 137 -8.57 -15.57 -2.49
CA ALA A 137 -7.51 -16.51 -2.81
C ALA A 137 -6.10 -15.87 -2.72
N LEU A 138 -5.98 -14.55 -2.87
CA LEU A 138 -4.73 -13.83 -2.65
C LEU A 138 -4.30 -13.89 -1.18
N CYS A 139 -5.21 -13.61 -0.27
CA CYS A 139 -4.96 -13.58 1.17
C CYS A 139 -4.75 -15.00 1.72
N LEU A 140 -5.59 -15.94 1.27
CA LEU A 140 -5.57 -17.33 1.69
C LEU A 140 -4.34 -18.12 1.21
N ARG A 141 -3.50 -17.56 0.35
CA ARG A 141 -2.18 -18.14 0.06
C ARG A 141 -1.28 -18.23 1.30
N CYS A 142 -1.45 -17.31 2.24
CA CYS A 142 -0.68 -17.24 3.48
C CYS A 142 -1.56 -17.40 4.72
N HIS A 143 -2.77 -16.84 4.74
CA HIS A 143 -3.70 -16.85 5.87
C HIS A 143 -4.55 -18.15 5.84
N ASN A 144 -3.95 -19.28 6.15
CA ASN A 144 -4.57 -20.60 6.14
C ASN A 144 -3.94 -21.51 7.21
N GLU A 145 -4.37 -22.76 7.29
CA GLU A 145 -3.85 -23.76 8.25
C GLU A 145 -2.43 -24.27 7.96
N SER A 146 -1.87 -23.93 6.79
CA SER A 146 -0.53 -24.35 6.34
C SER A 146 0.19 -23.23 5.61
N PRO A 147 0.46 -22.08 6.25
CA PRO A 147 1.11 -20.93 5.62
C PRO A 147 2.53 -21.28 5.17
N PRO A 148 3.09 -20.51 4.21
CA PRO A 148 4.50 -20.64 3.84
C PRO A 148 5.41 -20.49 5.08
N ILE A 149 6.52 -21.25 5.09
CA ILE A 149 7.44 -21.29 6.24
C ILE A 149 7.97 -19.92 6.67
N ASN A 150 8.13 -19.01 5.71
CA ASN A 150 8.58 -17.65 5.96
C ASN A 150 7.51 -16.78 6.63
N PHE A 151 6.24 -17.19 6.56
CA PHE A 151 5.08 -16.45 7.07
C PHE A 151 4.24 -17.28 8.03
N LYS A 152 4.89 -18.12 8.83
CA LYS A 152 4.24 -19.03 9.78
C LYS A 152 3.29 -18.34 10.77
N ASP A 153 3.51 -17.06 11.06
CA ASP A 153 2.67 -16.28 11.97
C ASP A 153 1.32 -15.87 11.33
N ALA A 154 1.16 -16.13 10.02
CA ALA A 154 -0.11 -16.00 9.32
C ALA A 154 -1.06 -17.23 9.52
N LEU A 155 -0.64 -18.21 10.31
CA LEU A 155 -1.39 -19.44 10.59
C LEU A 155 -2.75 -19.13 11.19
N GLY A 156 -3.81 -19.71 10.61
CA GLY A 156 -5.17 -19.68 11.12
C GLY A 156 -6.19 -20.08 10.07
N ASP A 157 -7.35 -20.49 10.53
CA ASP A 157 -8.52 -20.73 9.67
C ASP A 157 -9.35 -19.46 9.61
N PHE A 158 -9.03 -18.61 8.65
CA PHE A 158 -9.66 -17.29 8.49
C PHE A 158 -10.81 -17.30 7.47
N ASP A 159 -10.94 -18.37 6.66
CA ASP A 159 -12.03 -18.54 5.69
C ASP A 159 -13.25 -19.19 6.32
N THR A 160 -13.74 -18.64 7.43
CA THR A 160 -14.89 -19.17 8.15
C THR A 160 -15.87 -18.09 8.56
N SER A 161 -17.15 -18.47 8.65
CA SER A 161 -18.19 -17.60 9.19
C SER A 161 -17.94 -17.19 10.65
N LEU A 162 -17.13 -17.94 11.38
CA LEU A 162 -16.70 -17.58 12.74
C LEU A 162 -15.73 -16.41 12.73
N HIS A 163 -14.89 -16.30 11.70
CA HIS A 163 -13.97 -15.16 11.57
C HIS A 163 -14.69 -13.89 11.12
N HIS A 164 -15.45 -13.95 10.04
CA HIS A 164 -16.03 -12.75 9.42
C HIS A 164 -17.51 -12.53 9.73
N MET A 165 -18.18 -13.43 10.45
CA MET A 165 -19.57 -13.26 10.98
C MET A 165 -20.65 -12.89 9.95
N HIS A 166 -20.41 -13.17 8.68
CA HIS A 166 -21.31 -12.89 7.56
C HIS A 166 -21.63 -14.17 6.78
N PRO A 167 -22.44 -15.09 7.36
CA PRO A 167 -22.58 -16.45 6.83
C PRO A 167 -23.32 -16.54 5.50
N VAL A 168 -24.05 -15.51 5.12
CA VAL A 168 -24.92 -15.52 3.93
C VAL A 168 -24.63 -14.39 2.94
N THR A 169 -23.80 -13.44 3.28
CA THR A 169 -23.45 -12.30 2.43
C THR A 169 -22.04 -12.52 1.90
N PRO A 170 -21.83 -12.52 0.58
CA PRO A 170 -20.49 -12.56 0.04
C PRO A 170 -19.75 -11.29 0.49
N ILE A 171 -18.71 -11.49 1.29
CA ILE A 171 -17.84 -10.44 1.78
C ILE A 171 -16.41 -10.90 1.55
N GLU A 172 -15.58 -9.98 1.07
CA GLU A 172 -14.17 -10.26 0.81
C GLU A 172 -13.30 -9.79 1.98
N CYS A 173 -12.15 -10.42 2.17
CA CYS A 173 -11.18 -10.05 3.20
C CYS A 173 -10.85 -8.54 3.16
N ILE A 174 -10.75 -7.99 1.95
CA ILE A 174 -10.43 -6.59 1.71
C ILE A 174 -11.52 -5.62 2.20
N ASP A 175 -12.77 -6.02 2.27
CA ASP A 175 -13.87 -5.15 2.73
C ASP A 175 -13.67 -4.71 4.18
N CYS A 176 -13.06 -5.58 5.00
CA CYS A 176 -12.77 -5.30 6.40
C CYS A 176 -11.32 -4.89 6.65
N HIS A 177 -10.35 -5.52 5.96
CA HIS A 177 -8.93 -5.36 6.24
C HIS A 177 -8.23 -4.32 5.34
N MET A 178 -8.84 -3.95 4.22
CA MET A 178 -8.38 -2.94 3.27
C MET A 178 -9.55 -2.08 2.76
N PRO A 179 -10.33 -1.44 3.65
CA PRO A 179 -11.55 -0.74 3.24
C PRO A 179 -11.24 0.31 2.18
N LYS A 180 -12.13 0.40 1.19
CA LYS A 180 -12.06 1.41 0.14
C LYS A 180 -12.45 2.78 0.63
N ARG A 181 -11.81 3.79 0.06
CA ARG A 181 -12.20 5.19 0.17
C ARG A 181 -11.98 5.90 -1.15
N THR A 182 -12.88 6.84 -1.46
CA THR A 182 -12.76 7.68 -2.64
C THR A 182 -11.80 8.83 -2.38
N TYR A 183 -10.73 8.92 -3.16
CA TYR A 183 -9.78 10.02 -3.16
C TYR A 183 -9.98 10.89 -4.40
N MET A 184 -9.68 12.19 -4.29
CA MET A 184 -9.81 13.16 -5.37
C MET A 184 -11.18 13.13 -6.09
N GLN A 185 -12.23 12.71 -5.39
CA GLN A 185 -13.62 12.60 -5.85
C GLN A 185 -13.91 11.51 -6.90
N ILE A 186 -12.93 10.82 -7.42
CA ILE A 186 -13.07 9.89 -8.55
C ILE A 186 -12.33 8.58 -8.41
N ASP A 187 -11.44 8.43 -7.42
CA ASP A 187 -10.53 7.29 -7.36
C ASP A 187 -10.70 6.49 -6.06
N ASP A 188 -11.33 5.33 -6.19
CA ASP A 188 -11.54 4.41 -5.08
C ASP A 188 -10.30 3.55 -4.86
N ARG A 189 -9.67 3.71 -3.70
CA ARG A 189 -8.46 2.96 -3.33
C ARG A 189 -8.63 2.20 -2.04
N HIS A 190 -8.04 1.02 -1.98
CA HIS A 190 -7.91 0.22 -0.78
C HIS A 190 -6.79 0.75 0.13
N ASP A 191 -7.04 0.82 1.44
CA ASP A 191 -6.00 1.15 2.42
C ASP A 191 -5.05 -0.04 2.61
N HIS A 192 -3.77 0.15 2.27
CA HIS A 192 -2.73 -0.87 2.36
C HIS A 192 -2.12 -1.02 3.77
N SER A 193 -2.71 -0.42 4.78
CA SER A 193 -2.29 -0.67 6.17
C SER A 193 -2.69 -2.06 6.68
N LEU A 194 -3.56 -2.79 5.96
CA LEU A 194 -3.90 -4.19 6.20
C LEU A 194 -4.22 -4.46 7.67
N ARG A 195 -5.10 -3.64 8.23
CA ARG A 195 -5.37 -3.63 9.67
C ARG A 195 -6.61 -4.42 10.05
N VAL A 196 -6.70 -4.81 11.29
CA VAL A 196 -7.97 -5.28 11.88
C VAL A 196 -8.91 -4.09 12.07
N PRO A 197 -10.21 -4.24 11.82
CA PRO A 197 -11.20 -3.21 12.14
C PRO A 197 -11.12 -2.78 13.62
N ARG A 198 -11.11 -1.47 13.87
CA ARG A 198 -10.94 -0.87 15.19
C ARG A 198 -12.02 0.18 15.49
N PRO A 199 -13.30 -0.24 15.69
CA PRO A 199 -14.38 0.71 16.01
C PRO A 199 -14.15 1.49 17.32
N ASP A 200 -13.35 0.96 18.23
CA ASP A 200 -12.92 1.68 19.44
C ASP A 200 -12.11 2.94 19.13
N LEU A 201 -11.24 2.89 18.11
CA LEU A 201 -10.50 4.07 17.65
C LEU A 201 -11.43 5.05 16.92
N SER A 202 -12.45 4.54 16.24
CA SER A 202 -13.50 5.39 15.65
C SER A 202 -14.26 6.17 16.73
N ILE A 203 -14.66 5.52 17.80
CA ILE A 203 -15.30 6.17 18.97
C ILE A 203 -14.35 7.21 19.61
N GLN A 204 -13.07 6.86 19.76
CA GLN A 204 -12.10 7.70 20.46
C GLN A 204 -11.65 8.91 19.64
N TYR A 205 -11.42 8.75 18.35
CA TYR A 205 -10.75 9.73 17.48
C TYR A 205 -11.60 10.20 16.30
N GLY A 206 -12.81 9.65 16.11
CA GLY A 206 -13.65 9.95 14.96
C GLY A 206 -13.04 9.44 13.63
N THR A 207 -12.26 8.38 13.68
CA THR A 207 -11.65 7.77 12.48
C THR A 207 -12.65 6.81 11.82
N PRO A 208 -12.56 6.59 10.50
CA PRO A 208 -13.45 5.65 9.84
C PRO A 208 -13.24 4.21 10.31
N ASN A 209 -14.30 3.39 10.25
CA ASN A 209 -14.16 1.95 10.39
C ASN A 209 -14.85 1.22 9.21
N ALA A 210 -14.42 0.00 8.96
CA ALA A 210 -14.90 -0.81 7.82
C ALA A 210 -16.39 -1.16 7.95
N CYS A 211 -16.92 -1.32 9.18
CA CYS A 211 -18.32 -1.67 9.39
C CYS A 211 -19.27 -0.62 8.83
N SER A 212 -18.93 0.66 8.96
CA SER A 212 -19.76 1.78 8.50
C SER A 212 -19.88 1.89 6.97
N ASN A 213 -19.12 1.12 6.21
CA ASN A 213 -19.29 1.05 4.75
C ASN A 213 -20.59 0.31 4.35
N CYS A 214 -21.13 -0.53 5.24
CA CYS A 214 -22.31 -1.34 4.98
C CYS A 214 -23.39 -1.21 6.06
N HIS A 215 -23.02 -0.76 7.27
CA HIS A 215 -23.91 -0.71 8.44
C HIS A 215 -24.10 0.72 8.94
N ASP A 216 -25.37 1.15 9.11
CA ASP A 216 -25.74 2.51 9.53
C ASP A 216 -25.90 2.67 11.05
N GLN A 217 -25.61 1.62 11.84
CA GLN A 217 -25.88 1.59 13.28
C GLN A 217 -24.81 2.33 14.12
N GLY A 218 -23.72 2.79 13.49
CA GLY A 218 -22.69 3.59 14.16
C GLY A 218 -21.59 2.77 14.85
N ASP A 219 -20.64 3.50 15.42
CA ASP A 219 -19.37 2.94 15.90
C ASP A 219 -19.54 2.11 17.18
N GLU A 220 -20.45 2.54 18.10
CA GLU A 220 -20.76 1.79 19.32
C GLU A 220 -21.37 0.44 19.02
N TRP A 221 -22.27 0.36 18.04
CA TRP A 221 -22.82 -0.91 17.58
C TRP A 221 -21.72 -1.80 17.00
N ALA A 222 -20.87 -1.25 16.12
CA ALA A 222 -19.75 -1.97 15.53
C ALA A 222 -18.82 -2.53 16.61
N MET A 223 -18.52 -1.74 17.65
CA MET A 223 -17.72 -2.18 18.78
C MET A 223 -18.37 -3.32 19.55
N GLN A 224 -19.69 -3.27 19.77
CA GLN A 224 -20.44 -4.34 20.43
C GLN A 224 -20.38 -5.64 19.62
N GLN A 225 -20.47 -5.58 18.27
CA GLN A 225 -20.33 -6.75 17.42
C GLN A 225 -18.94 -7.37 17.55
N ILE A 226 -17.87 -6.56 17.50
CA ILE A 226 -16.50 -7.05 17.68
C ILE A 226 -16.32 -7.74 19.04
N ILE A 227 -16.83 -7.15 20.12
CA ILE A 227 -16.76 -7.77 21.46
C ILE A 227 -17.55 -9.07 21.51
N GLN A 228 -18.74 -9.09 20.95
CA GLN A 228 -19.62 -10.27 20.97
C GLN A 228 -18.96 -11.47 20.29
N TYR A 229 -18.33 -11.27 19.15
CA TYR A 229 -17.82 -12.35 18.31
C TYR A 229 -16.35 -12.67 18.52
N HIS A 230 -15.51 -11.68 18.78
CA HIS A 230 -14.07 -11.88 18.98
C HIS A 230 -13.62 -11.74 20.43
N GLY A 231 -14.54 -11.37 21.32
CA GLY A 231 -14.24 -11.08 22.73
C GLY A 231 -13.47 -9.77 22.89
N SER A 232 -13.15 -9.47 24.15
CA SER A 232 -12.41 -8.25 24.53
C SER A 232 -10.88 -8.39 24.36
N ARG A 233 -10.42 -9.43 23.67
CA ARG A 233 -8.98 -9.68 23.50
C ARG A 233 -8.38 -8.65 22.54
N ARG A 234 -7.48 -7.85 23.08
CA ARG A 234 -6.57 -6.95 22.34
C ARG A 234 -5.21 -6.93 22.98
#